data_5124e7a3ec1843508041ff95bb793d56
#
_entry.id   5124e7a3ec1843508041ff95bb793d56
#
_cell.length_a   1.000
_cell.length_b   1.000
_cell.length_c   1.000
_cell.angle_alpha   90.00
_cell.angle_beta   90.00
_cell.angle_gamma   90.00
#
_symmetry.space_group_name_H-M   'P 1'
#
loop_
_entity.id
_entity.type
_entity.pdbx_description
1 polymer ?
#
loop_
_entity_poly.entity_id
_entity_poly.type
_entity_poly.pdbx_seq_one_letter_code
_entity_poly.pdbx_strand_id
1 'polypeptide(L)'
;MIEDEPAAKRICKSKPPRDLSGAELGELAANNAAVIATTKWDRFFSNLRSTKCLHSAFENWAHQSNRELQQMIKNGAPCVSRAPPWSLARKDAAMRRGSHPSAKHLFASFLQDEMLDMVKRKYWTVVPYRTIRHLPGLKISPAGVVPQRNRRPRTIIDYTFSGVNPTTFQLAAPHAMQFGRAFHRLMQRIAYANPRFGPVHLLKVDLSDGYYRVPLNSRGALNLAVAMPSTRRAPLVAVPTVLPIGWL
;
A
#
# COMPACT_ATOMS: atom_id res chain seq x y z
N MET A 1 26.88 -36.03 -14.85
CA MET A 1 26.98 -34.70 -14.23
C MET A 1 26.42 -33.72 -15.23
N ILE A 2 25.22 -33.33 -15.04
CA ILE A 2 24.53 -32.27 -15.80
C ILE A 2 24.39 -31.14 -14.82
N GLU A 3 25.15 -30.08 -15.00
CA GLU A 3 25.04 -28.84 -14.24
C GLU A 3 23.83 -28.09 -14.81
N ASP A 4 22.71 -28.17 -14.09
CA ASP A 4 21.56 -27.33 -14.35
C ASP A 4 21.80 -25.96 -13.71
N GLU A 5 22.16 -24.98 -14.51
CA GLU A 5 22.11 -23.56 -14.14
C GLU A 5 20.67 -23.15 -13.87
N PRO A 6 20.38 -22.48 -12.75
CA PRO A 6 18.99 -22.14 -12.41
C PRO A 6 18.45 -21.02 -13.30
N ALA A 7 17.38 -21.31 -14.01
CA ALA A 7 16.60 -20.41 -14.87
C ALA A 7 15.88 -19.24 -14.13
N ALA A 8 16.46 -18.73 -13.03
CA ALA A 8 15.83 -17.75 -12.14
C ALA A 8 16.33 -16.30 -12.31
N LYS A 9 16.81 -15.90 -13.49
CA LYS A 9 17.27 -14.51 -13.74
C LYS A 9 16.71 -13.88 -15.01
N ARG A 10 15.41 -13.98 -15.24
CA ARG A 10 14.70 -13.02 -16.10
C ARG A 10 13.72 -12.18 -15.28
N ILE A 11 14.21 -11.50 -14.26
CA ILE A 11 13.53 -10.34 -13.71
C ILE A 11 13.67 -9.26 -14.77
N CYS A 12 12.55 -8.89 -15.35
CA CYS A 12 12.43 -7.74 -16.24
C CYS A 12 12.97 -6.51 -15.48
N LYS A 13 14.23 -6.16 -15.75
CA LYS A 13 14.84 -4.91 -15.26
C LYS A 13 14.20 -3.78 -16.06
N SER A 14 13.04 -3.34 -15.64
CA SER A 14 12.57 -2.01 -16.02
C SER A 14 13.65 -1.01 -15.59
N LYS A 15 14.10 -0.15 -16.53
CA LYS A 15 15.03 0.95 -16.21
C LYS A 15 14.50 1.65 -14.95
N PRO A 16 15.38 1.96 -13.97
CA PRO A 16 14.95 2.72 -12.82
C PRO A 16 14.30 4.02 -13.31
N PRO A 17 13.12 4.39 -12.80
CA PRO A 17 12.50 5.65 -13.18
C PRO A 17 13.47 6.80 -12.86
N ARG A 18 13.49 7.85 -13.69
CA ARG A 18 14.27 9.07 -13.42
C ARG A 18 13.95 9.59 -12.02
N ASP A 19 14.97 10.12 -11.36
CA ASP A 19 14.79 10.68 -10.02
C ASP A 19 13.84 11.87 -10.06
N LEU A 20 12.69 11.77 -9.37
CA LEU A 20 11.77 12.89 -9.17
C LEU A 20 12.42 13.90 -8.22
N SER A 21 12.66 15.09 -8.71
CA SER A 21 13.08 16.21 -7.86
C SER A 21 11.90 16.74 -7.02
N GLY A 22 12.19 17.49 -5.97
CA GLY A 22 11.16 18.18 -5.20
C GLY A 22 10.31 19.15 -6.03
N ALA A 23 10.88 19.72 -7.10
CA ALA A 23 10.18 20.58 -8.04
C ALA A 23 9.15 19.79 -8.87
N GLU A 24 9.57 18.66 -9.43
CA GLU A 24 8.67 17.77 -10.19
C GLU A 24 7.53 17.21 -9.34
N LEU A 25 7.78 16.94 -8.05
CA LEU A 25 6.74 16.54 -7.11
C LEU A 25 5.72 17.65 -6.88
N GLY A 26 6.19 18.90 -6.78
CA GLY A 26 5.34 20.08 -6.66
C GLY A 26 4.46 20.30 -7.90
N GLU A 27 5.05 20.15 -9.08
CA GLU A 27 4.34 20.24 -10.36
C GLU A 27 3.30 19.14 -10.51
N LEU A 28 3.66 17.89 -10.21
CA LEU A 28 2.72 16.76 -10.21
C LEU A 28 1.54 17.03 -9.28
N ALA A 29 1.79 17.53 -8.07
CA ALA A 29 0.74 17.84 -7.12
C ALA A 29 -0.17 18.98 -7.62
N ALA A 30 0.39 20.01 -8.25
CA ALA A 30 -0.37 21.11 -8.83
C ALA A 30 -1.26 20.65 -10.00
N ASN A 31 -0.73 19.81 -10.88
CA ASN A 31 -1.47 19.21 -11.98
C ASN A 31 -2.63 18.34 -11.46
N ASN A 32 -2.38 17.51 -10.45
CA ASN A 32 -3.43 16.72 -9.82
C ASN A 32 -4.52 17.59 -9.19
N ALA A 33 -4.15 18.71 -8.56
CA ALA A 33 -5.12 19.66 -8.00
C ALA A 33 -6.00 20.29 -9.09
N ALA A 34 -5.43 20.66 -10.22
CA ALA A 34 -6.18 21.22 -11.35
C ALA A 34 -7.19 20.20 -11.91
N VAL A 35 -6.78 18.93 -12.06
CA VAL A 35 -7.69 17.88 -12.50
C VAL A 35 -8.80 17.60 -11.47
N ILE A 36 -8.49 17.59 -10.18
CA ILE A 36 -9.50 17.41 -9.11
C ILE A 36 -10.53 18.56 -9.13
N ALA A 37 -10.09 19.78 -9.36
CA ALA A 37 -10.97 20.94 -9.42
C ALA A 37 -12.04 20.82 -10.52
N THR A 38 -11.71 20.19 -11.64
CA THR A 38 -12.63 20.01 -12.78
C THR A 38 -13.43 18.71 -12.72
N THR A 39 -12.82 17.61 -12.22
CA THR A 39 -13.43 16.27 -12.30
C THR A 39 -13.98 15.77 -10.97
N LYS A 40 -13.69 16.42 -9.86
CA LYS A 40 -13.90 15.96 -8.48
C LYS A 40 -13.01 14.76 -8.11
N TRP A 41 -12.86 14.50 -6.80
CA TRP A 41 -11.97 13.47 -6.27
C TRP A 41 -12.23 12.06 -6.79
N ASP A 42 -13.49 11.62 -6.76
CA ASP A 42 -13.82 10.24 -7.13
C ASP A 42 -13.44 9.89 -8.56
N ARG A 43 -13.72 10.82 -9.51
CA ARG A 43 -13.37 10.62 -10.92
C ARG A 43 -11.87 10.69 -11.15
N PHE A 44 -11.21 11.68 -10.56
CA PHE A 44 -9.75 11.79 -10.60
C PHE A 44 -9.10 10.49 -10.14
N PHE A 45 -9.46 10.01 -8.94
CA PHE A 45 -8.85 8.82 -8.35
C PHE A 45 -9.14 7.55 -9.16
N SER A 46 -10.35 7.42 -9.68
CA SER A 46 -10.71 6.28 -10.53
C SER A 46 -9.90 6.22 -11.82
N ASN A 47 -9.53 7.36 -12.38
CA ASN A 47 -8.69 7.43 -13.58
C ASN A 47 -7.22 7.06 -13.30
N LEU A 48 -6.75 7.18 -12.04
CA LEU A 48 -5.40 6.78 -11.65
C LEU A 48 -5.26 5.26 -11.51
N ARG A 49 -6.36 4.56 -11.28
CA ARG A 49 -6.32 3.11 -11.13
C ARG A 49 -5.84 2.49 -12.44
N SER A 50 -4.72 1.80 -12.35
CA SER A 50 -4.29 0.96 -13.45
C SER A 50 -5.34 -0.12 -13.68
N THR A 51 -6.00 -0.09 -14.82
CA THR A 51 -6.83 -1.17 -15.33
C THR A 51 -5.94 -2.32 -15.83
N LYS A 52 -4.97 -2.74 -15.02
CA LYS A 52 -4.27 -4.00 -15.30
C LYS A 52 -5.31 -5.10 -15.16
N CYS A 53 -5.88 -5.47 -16.28
CA CYS A 53 -6.76 -6.62 -16.38
C CYS A 53 -6.08 -7.81 -15.72
N LEU A 54 -6.83 -8.55 -14.91
CA LEU A 54 -6.44 -9.92 -14.60
C LEU A 54 -6.16 -10.63 -15.91
N HIS A 55 -5.10 -11.42 -15.92
CA HIS A 55 -4.82 -12.27 -17.08
C HIS A 55 -6.09 -13.06 -17.40
N SER A 56 -6.48 -13.14 -18.67
CA SER A 56 -7.72 -13.79 -19.13
C SER A 56 -7.91 -15.22 -18.58
N ALA A 57 -6.82 -15.91 -18.24
CA ALA A 57 -6.86 -17.20 -17.57
C ALA A 57 -7.60 -17.19 -16.22
N PHE A 58 -7.70 -16.04 -15.55
CA PHE A 58 -8.40 -15.90 -14.27
C PHE A 58 -9.88 -15.52 -14.43
N GLU A 59 -10.30 -15.05 -15.60
CA GLU A 59 -11.68 -14.62 -15.81
C GLU A 59 -12.68 -15.79 -15.68
N ASN A 60 -12.25 -16.98 -16.06
CA ASN A 60 -13.06 -18.21 -16.05
C ASN A 60 -12.74 -19.16 -14.90
N TRP A 61 -11.92 -18.73 -13.93
CA TRP A 61 -11.54 -19.59 -12.82
C TRP A 61 -12.72 -19.79 -11.86
N ALA A 62 -13.18 -21.04 -11.71
CA ALA A 62 -14.39 -21.40 -10.95
C ALA A 62 -14.24 -21.33 -9.42
N HIS A 63 -13.20 -20.66 -8.88
CA HIS A 63 -13.00 -20.52 -7.44
C HIS A 63 -13.93 -19.46 -6.86
N GLN A 64 -14.54 -19.76 -5.70
CA GLN A 64 -15.48 -18.85 -5.02
C GLN A 64 -14.93 -17.44 -4.82
N SER A 65 -13.66 -17.31 -4.41
CA SER A 65 -13.01 -16.02 -4.18
C SER A 65 -12.66 -15.26 -5.46
N ASN A 66 -12.83 -15.85 -6.64
CA ASN A 66 -12.49 -15.20 -7.90
C ASN A 66 -13.40 -13.99 -8.18
N ARG A 67 -14.70 -14.11 -7.91
CA ARG A 67 -15.65 -12.99 -8.08
C ARG A 67 -15.30 -11.80 -7.20
N GLU A 68 -14.95 -12.06 -5.93
CA GLU A 68 -14.57 -11.01 -4.97
C GLU A 68 -13.27 -10.33 -5.42
N LEU A 69 -12.29 -11.10 -5.86
CA LEU A 69 -11.03 -10.57 -6.37
C LEU A 69 -11.25 -9.72 -7.63
N GLN A 70 -12.05 -10.18 -8.57
CA GLN A 70 -12.41 -9.42 -9.77
C GLN A 70 -13.13 -8.11 -9.41
N GLN A 71 -14.05 -8.16 -8.45
CA GLN A 71 -14.73 -6.95 -7.96
C GLN A 71 -13.75 -5.98 -7.31
N MET A 72 -12.82 -6.46 -6.49
CA MET A 72 -11.78 -5.63 -5.87
C MET A 72 -10.86 -5.00 -6.92
N ILE A 73 -10.49 -5.72 -7.95
CA ILE A 73 -9.67 -5.18 -9.04
C ILE A 73 -10.45 -4.14 -9.84
N LYS A 74 -11.70 -4.41 -10.17
CA LYS A 74 -12.56 -3.50 -10.95
C LYS A 74 -12.93 -2.24 -10.16
N ASN A 75 -13.36 -2.39 -8.91
CA ASN A 75 -13.95 -1.32 -8.11
C ASN A 75 -12.97 -0.70 -7.11
N GLY A 76 -11.84 -1.35 -6.87
CA GLY A 76 -10.90 -1.07 -5.80
C GLY A 76 -11.36 -1.63 -4.45
N ALA A 77 -10.39 -2.10 -3.66
CA ALA A 77 -10.65 -2.60 -2.32
C ALA A 77 -11.20 -1.47 -1.42
N PRO A 78 -12.27 -1.71 -0.67
CA PRO A 78 -12.82 -0.72 0.25
C PRO A 78 -12.01 -0.71 1.55
N CYS A 79 -11.63 0.48 2.01
CA CYS A 79 -11.20 0.71 3.39
C CYS A 79 -12.33 1.43 4.13
N VAL A 80 -13.17 0.66 4.81
CA VAL A 80 -14.34 1.19 5.51
C VAL A 80 -13.99 1.43 6.97
N SER A 81 -14.20 2.65 7.45
CA SER A 81 -13.98 3.02 8.83
C SER A 81 -15.31 3.20 9.57
N ARG A 82 -15.37 2.67 10.81
CA ARG A 82 -16.50 2.88 11.74
C ARG A 82 -16.45 4.24 12.44
N ALA A 83 -15.28 4.88 12.43
CA ALA A 83 -15.13 6.18 13.09
C ALA A 83 -15.79 7.30 12.28
N PRO A 84 -16.33 8.31 12.96
CA PRO A 84 -16.84 9.50 12.29
C PRO A 84 -15.73 10.22 11.51
N PRO A 85 -16.10 11.06 10.53
CA PRO A 85 -15.16 11.91 9.83
C PRO A 85 -14.34 12.77 10.80
N TRP A 86 -13.06 12.95 10.48
CA TRP A 86 -12.22 13.85 11.28
C TRP A 86 -12.63 15.30 11.09
N SER A 87 -12.62 16.06 12.17
CA SER A 87 -12.77 17.51 12.11
C SER A 87 -11.59 18.14 11.36
N LEU A 88 -11.80 19.33 10.80
CA LEU A 88 -10.73 20.06 10.11
C LEU A 88 -9.55 20.33 11.04
N ALA A 89 -9.81 20.70 12.29
CA ALA A 89 -8.77 20.91 13.30
C ALA A 89 -7.89 19.66 13.52
N ARG A 90 -8.50 18.47 13.55
CA ARG A 90 -7.78 17.20 13.69
C ARG A 90 -6.92 16.90 12.47
N LYS A 91 -7.42 17.14 11.25
CA LYS A 91 -6.67 17.00 10.00
C LYS A 91 -5.47 17.96 9.96
N ASP A 92 -5.69 19.22 10.31
CA ASP A 92 -4.64 20.24 10.37
C ASP A 92 -3.56 19.88 11.41
N ALA A 93 -3.97 19.38 12.58
CA ALA A 93 -3.04 18.90 13.60
C ALA A 93 -2.20 17.71 13.10
N ALA A 94 -2.81 16.75 12.39
CA ALA A 94 -2.10 15.62 11.82
C ALA A 94 -1.10 16.06 10.74
N MET A 95 -1.47 17.01 9.89
CA MET A 95 -0.57 17.59 8.89
C MET A 95 0.61 18.32 9.53
N ARG A 96 0.38 19.14 10.57
CA ARG A 96 1.48 19.82 11.29
C ARG A 96 2.42 18.84 11.98
N ARG A 97 1.89 17.76 12.55
CA ARG A 97 2.71 16.69 13.14
C ARG A 97 3.56 16.00 12.06
N GLY A 98 2.97 15.63 10.93
CA GLY A 98 3.65 14.90 9.85
C GLY A 98 4.12 13.52 10.31
N SER A 99 5.31 13.10 9.89
CA SER A 99 5.95 11.84 10.28
C SER A 99 6.38 11.82 11.74
N HIS A 100 6.63 10.62 12.29
CA HIS A 100 7.17 10.47 13.64
C HIS A 100 8.52 11.17 13.81
N PRO A 101 8.85 11.68 15.02
CA PRO A 101 10.08 12.45 15.24
C PRO A 101 11.36 11.70 14.81
N SER A 102 11.48 10.42 15.12
CA SER A 102 12.63 9.60 14.71
C SER A 102 12.80 9.56 13.18
N ALA A 103 11.71 9.40 12.45
CA ALA A 103 11.74 9.40 11.00
C ALA A 103 12.11 10.76 10.41
N LYS A 104 11.66 11.86 11.04
CA LYS A 104 11.96 13.22 10.60
C LYS A 104 13.42 13.63 10.82
N HIS A 105 14.02 13.20 11.92
CA HIS A 105 15.34 13.70 12.34
C HIS A 105 16.47 12.74 11.96
N LEU A 106 16.27 11.44 12.17
CA LEU A 106 17.33 10.45 11.96
C LEU A 106 17.31 9.84 10.55
N PHE A 107 16.15 9.81 9.91
CA PHE A 107 15.92 9.11 8.64
C PHE A 107 15.23 9.99 7.59
N ALA A 108 15.41 11.30 7.66
CA ALA A 108 14.68 12.24 6.80
C ALA A 108 14.89 11.98 5.30
N SER A 109 16.14 11.83 4.86
CA SER A 109 16.47 11.55 3.46
C SER A 109 15.94 10.19 3.03
N PHE A 110 16.19 9.15 3.84
CA PHE A 110 15.68 7.81 3.56
C PHE A 110 14.15 7.80 3.40
N LEU A 111 13.43 8.46 4.32
CA LEU A 111 11.97 8.53 4.25
C LEU A 111 11.50 9.29 3.00
N GLN A 112 12.17 10.37 2.64
CA GLN A 112 11.87 11.12 1.42
C GLN A 112 12.06 10.28 0.17
N ASP A 113 13.17 9.55 0.05
CA ASP A 113 13.46 8.67 -1.08
C ASP A 113 12.44 7.54 -1.22
N GLU A 114 12.07 6.90 -0.08
CA GLU A 114 11.05 5.86 -0.06
C GLU A 114 9.67 6.38 -0.52
N MET A 115 9.27 7.55 -0.02
CA MET A 115 7.99 8.14 -0.39
C MET A 115 7.97 8.58 -1.86
N LEU A 116 9.09 9.10 -2.38
CA LEU A 116 9.25 9.41 -3.80
C LEU A 116 9.18 8.15 -4.66
N ASP A 117 9.81 7.05 -4.25
CA ASP A 117 9.73 5.78 -4.97
C ASP A 117 8.29 5.26 -5.06
N MET A 118 7.50 5.38 -3.99
CA MET A 118 6.08 5.03 -4.01
C MET A 118 5.27 5.85 -5.03
N VAL A 119 5.59 7.14 -5.16
CA VAL A 119 4.97 8.02 -6.16
C VAL A 119 5.40 7.64 -7.58
N LYS A 120 6.69 7.38 -7.81
CA LYS A 120 7.25 6.94 -9.09
C LYS A 120 6.61 5.65 -9.58
N ARG A 121 6.42 4.68 -8.67
CA ARG A 121 5.75 3.40 -8.96
C ARG A 121 4.25 3.53 -9.15
N LYS A 122 3.69 4.73 -8.98
CA LYS A 122 2.25 4.99 -9.00
C LYS A 122 1.46 4.22 -7.92
N TYR A 123 2.14 3.82 -6.85
CA TYR A 123 1.49 3.24 -5.67
C TYR A 123 0.85 4.33 -4.80
N TRP A 124 1.36 5.56 -4.90
CA TRP A 124 0.80 6.74 -4.25
C TRP A 124 0.57 7.86 -5.28
N THR A 125 -0.47 8.64 -5.08
CA THR A 125 -0.67 9.94 -5.74
C THR A 125 -0.44 11.05 -4.74
N VAL A 126 0.04 12.20 -5.19
CA VAL A 126 0.33 13.35 -4.32
C VAL A 126 -0.53 14.53 -4.73
N VAL A 127 -1.11 15.19 -3.73
CA VAL A 127 -1.96 16.35 -3.91
C VAL A 127 -1.67 17.41 -2.83
N PRO A 128 -1.85 18.71 -3.11
CA PRO A 128 -1.80 19.74 -2.08
C PRO A 128 -2.87 19.47 -1.01
N TYR A 129 -2.50 19.56 0.26
CA TYR A 129 -3.44 19.31 1.36
C TYR A 129 -4.70 20.17 1.26
N ARG A 130 -4.59 21.43 0.87
CA ARG A 130 -5.70 22.36 0.69
C ARG A 130 -6.78 21.85 -0.27
N THR A 131 -6.39 21.05 -1.27
CA THR A 131 -7.30 20.53 -2.30
C THR A 131 -8.25 19.48 -1.74
N ILE A 132 -7.82 18.67 -0.78
CA ILE A 132 -8.60 17.53 -0.27
C ILE A 132 -8.99 17.62 1.21
N ARG A 133 -8.52 18.64 1.96
CA ARG A 133 -8.75 18.77 3.40
C ARG A 133 -10.23 18.78 3.81
N HIS A 134 -11.10 19.24 2.93
CA HIS A 134 -12.55 19.31 3.15
C HIS A 134 -13.24 17.93 3.00
N LEU A 135 -12.59 16.95 2.36
CA LEU A 135 -13.21 15.65 2.11
C LEU A 135 -13.41 14.88 3.43
N PRO A 136 -14.62 14.35 3.67
CA PRO A 136 -14.96 13.77 4.97
C PRO A 136 -14.15 12.50 5.31
N GLY A 137 -13.80 11.71 4.30
CA GLY A 137 -13.02 10.47 4.49
C GLY A 137 -11.54 10.68 4.76
N LEU A 138 -11.01 11.92 4.66
CA LEU A 138 -9.58 12.16 4.81
C LEU A 138 -9.12 11.93 6.25
N LYS A 139 -8.21 10.95 6.44
CA LYS A 139 -7.44 10.70 7.65
C LYS A 139 -5.97 10.67 7.30
N ILE A 140 -5.11 11.23 8.14
CA ILE A 140 -3.69 11.41 7.85
C ILE A 140 -2.87 10.69 8.90
N SER A 141 -2.19 9.64 8.48
CA SER A 141 -1.34 8.82 9.33
C SER A 141 0.12 9.27 9.25
N PRO A 142 0.88 9.20 10.35
CA PRO A 142 2.30 9.49 10.33
C PRO A 142 3.08 8.34 9.70
N ALA A 143 4.16 8.68 9.00
CA ALA A 143 5.16 7.70 8.60
C ALA A 143 6.22 7.58 9.72
N GLY A 144 6.70 6.36 9.92
CA GLY A 144 7.80 6.02 10.78
C GLY A 144 8.88 5.27 10.02
N VAL A 145 10.06 5.16 10.61
CA VAL A 145 11.16 4.33 10.09
C VAL A 145 11.65 3.41 11.20
N VAL A 146 11.68 2.12 10.90
CA VAL A 146 12.21 1.10 11.80
C VAL A 146 13.61 0.71 11.33
N PRO A 147 14.66 1.01 12.12
CA PRO A 147 16.00 0.55 11.79
C PRO A 147 16.07 -0.99 11.87
N GLN A 148 16.85 -1.57 10.98
CA GLN A 148 17.08 -3.01 10.97
C GLN A 148 18.58 -3.30 11.08
N ARG A 149 18.95 -4.27 11.92
CA ARG A 149 20.35 -4.68 12.06
C ARG A 149 20.83 -5.31 10.75
N ASN A 150 21.91 -4.74 10.17
CA ASN A 150 22.53 -5.21 8.91
C ASN A 150 21.60 -5.28 7.69
N ARG A 151 20.51 -4.50 7.69
CA ARG A 151 19.56 -4.42 6.56
C ARG A 151 19.12 -2.97 6.36
N ARG A 152 18.60 -2.69 5.17
CA ARG A 152 17.95 -1.41 4.88
C ARG A 152 16.82 -1.16 5.88
N PRO A 153 16.69 0.05 6.44
CA PRO A 153 15.56 0.42 7.29
C PRO A 153 14.22 0.19 6.59
N ARG A 154 13.16 0.04 7.34
CA ARG A 154 11.80 -0.10 6.79
C ARG A 154 10.97 1.13 7.09
N THR A 155 10.33 1.69 6.07
CA THR A 155 9.27 2.67 6.26
C THR A 155 7.99 1.95 6.68
N ILE A 156 7.35 2.46 7.71
CA ILE A 156 6.03 2.02 8.18
C ILE A 156 5.07 3.20 8.17
N ILE A 157 3.82 2.96 7.83
CA ILE A 157 2.75 3.93 8.03
C ILE A 157 1.96 3.50 9.25
N ASP A 158 1.93 4.38 10.26
CA ASP A 158 1.31 4.05 11.54
C ASP A 158 -0.20 4.34 11.54
N TYR A 159 -0.94 3.44 10.93
CA TYR A 159 -2.39 3.48 10.90
C TYR A 159 -3.03 3.22 12.27
N THR A 160 -2.30 2.60 13.17
CA THR A 160 -2.76 2.37 14.56
C THR A 160 -2.74 3.66 15.36
N PHE A 161 -1.65 4.42 15.26
CA PHE A 161 -1.53 5.73 15.93
C PHE A 161 -2.61 6.72 15.49
N SER A 162 -2.97 6.73 14.22
CA SER A 162 -4.04 7.60 13.69
C SER A 162 -5.44 7.10 14.03
N GLY A 163 -5.58 5.89 14.58
CA GLY A 163 -6.86 5.26 14.88
C GLY A 163 -7.55 4.68 13.65
N VAL A 164 -6.83 4.51 12.53
CA VAL A 164 -7.39 3.91 11.32
C VAL A 164 -7.59 2.41 11.52
N ASN A 165 -6.54 1.67 11.90
CA ASN A 165 -6.64 0.22 12.12
C ASN A 165 -7.72 -0.17 13.13
N PRO A 166 -7.77 0.42 14.35
CA PRO A 166 -8.80 0.05 15.34
C PRO A 166 -10.22 0.33 14.88
N THR A 167 -10.42 1.24 13.95
CA THR A 167 -11.73 1.64 13.43
C THR A 167 -12.06 1.06 12.06
N THR A 168 -11.14 0.35 11.45
CA THR A 168 -11.37 -0.33 10.16
C THR A 168 -12.32 -1.51 10.33
N PHE A 169 -13.25 -1.63 9.41
CA PHE A 169 -14.15 -2.76 9.37
C PHE A 169 -13.41 -3.97 8.78
N GLN A 170 -13.26 -5.02 9.57
CA GLN A 170 -12.69 -6.27 9.06
C GLN A 170 -13.71 -6.97 8.16
N LEU A 171 -13.38 -7.10 6.88
CA LEU A 171 -14.23 -7.76 5.89
C LEU A 171 -14.04 -9.29 5.89
N ALA A 172 -12.85 -9.76 6.32
CA ALA A 172 -12.56 -11.18 6.43
C ALA A 172 -12.96 -11.72 7.80
N ALA A 173 -13.47 -12.94 7.83
CA ALA A 173 -13.76 -13.62 9.08
C ALA A 173 -12.44 -13.82 9.89
N PRO A 174 -12.47 -13.66 11.23
CA PRO A 174 -11.25 -13.77 12.06
C PRO A 174 -10.51 -15.10 11.88
N HIS A 175 -11.22 -16.20 11.63
CA HIS A 175 -10.59 -17.50 11.40
C HIS A 175 -9.86 -17.63 10.05
N ALA A 176 -10.12 -16.74 9.08
CA ALA A 176 -9.38 -16.71 7.81
C ALA A 176 -7.92 -16.28 7.98
N MET A 177 -7.61 -15.58 9.09
CA MET A 177 -6.27 -15.07 9.41
C MET A 177 -5.50 -15.96 10.40
N GLN A 178 -5.97 -17.19 10.67
CA GLN A 178 -5.34 -18.08 11.64
C GLN A 178 -4.20 -18.90 11.04
N PHE A 179 -2.97 -18.42 11.22
CA PHE A 179 -1.76 -19.15 10.84
C PHE A 179 -1.48 -20.40 11.69
N GLY A 180 -1.86 -20.42 12.96
CA GLY A 180 -1.53 -21.48 13.90
C GLY A 180 -1.95 -22.87 13.44
N ARG A 181 -3.15 -23.00 12.91
CA ARG A 181 -3.62 -24.29 12.37
C ARG A 181 -2.93 -24.70 11.07
N ALA A 182 -2.57 -23.73 10.22
CA ALA A 182 -1.86 -24.00 8.97
C ALA A 182 -0.47 -24.57 9.26
N PHE A 183 0.27 -24.00 10.21
CA PHE A 183 1.57 -24.52 10.64
C PHE A 183 1.46 -25.94 11.23
N HIS A 184 0.51 -26.18 12.12
CA HIS A 184 0.28 -27.50 12.70
C HIS A 184 -0.03 -28.56 11.62
N ARG A 185 -0.89 -28.25 10.67
CA ARG A 185 -1.20 -29.11 9.52
C ARG A 185 0.03 -29.40 8.66
N LEU A 186 0.87 -28.39 8.44
CA LEU A 186 2.12 -28.55 7.69
C LEU A 186 3.05 -29.55 8.42
N MET A 187 3.25 -29.37 9.73
CA MET A 187 4.06 -30.27 10.54
C MET A 187 3.51 -31.70 10.55
N GLN A 188 2.20 -31.86 10.66
CA GLN A 188 1.56 -33.17 10.55
C GLN A 188 1.81 -33.82 9.17
N ARG A 189 1.67 -33.05 8.07
CA ARG A 189 1.94 -33.56 6.72
C ARG A 189 3.38 -34.02 6.55
N ILE A 190 4.34 -33.31 7.14
CA ILE A 190 5.75 -33.70 7.12
C ILE A 190 5.94 -34.98 7.94
N ALA A 191 5.40 -35.03 9.17
CA ALA A 191 5.57 -36.16 10.07
C ALA A 191 4.96 -37.48 9.56
N TYR A 192 3.83 -37.38 8.86
CA TYR A 192 3.13 -38.52 8.29
C TYR A 192 3.39 -38.74 6.80
N ALA A 193 4.39 -38.08 6.22
CA ALA A 193 4.74 -38.30 4.82
C ALA A 193 5.26 -39.75 4.64
N ASN A 194 4.72 -40.43 3.62
CA ASN A 194 5.13 -41.80 3.34
C ASN A 194 6.55 -41.83 2.73
N PRO A 195 7.54 -42.46 3.39
CA PRO A 195 8.93 -42.49 2.94
C PRO A 195 9.12 -43.17 1.57
N ARG A 196 8.14 -43.96 1.11
CA ARG A 196 8.18 -44.57 -0.22
C ARG A 196 8.22 -43.57 -1.37
N PHE A 197 7.76 -42.35 -1.14
CA PHE A 197 7.76 -41.26 -2.12
C PHE A 197 9.02 -40.39 -2.08
N GLY A 198 10.01 -40.79 -1.26
CA GLY A 198 11.26 -40.04 -1.11
C GLY A 198 11.19 -38.94 -0.04
N PRO A 199 12.18 -38.04 -0.02
CA PRO A 199 12.27 -36.98 0.99
C PRO A 199 11.18 -35.93 0.80
N VAL A 200 10.75 -35.32 1.90
CA VAL A 200 9.82 -34.18 1.86
C VAL A 200 10.55 -32.93 1.42
N HIS A 201 10.08 -32.29 0.36
CA HIS A 201 10.58 -31.01 -0.11
C HIS A 201 9.65 -29.88 0.32
N LEU A 202 10.21 -28.82 0.88
CA LEU A 202 9.47 -27.61 1.26
C LEU A 202 9.74 -26.49 0.26
N LEU A 203 8.69 -25.96 -0.33
CA LEU A 203 8.76 -24.78 -1.20
C LEU A 203 8.17 -23.57 -0.47
N LYS A 204 8.95 -22.51 -0.36
CA LYS A 204 8.47 -21.21 0.10
C LYS A 204 8.35 -20.27 -1.12
N VAL A 205 7.15 -19.79 -1.34
CA VAL A 205 6.85 -18.78 -2.38
C VAL A 205 6.44 -17.50 -1.70
N ASP A 206 7.02 -16.39 -2.12
CA ASP A 206 6.65 -15.05 -1.70
C ASP A 206 6.25 -14.21 -2.93
N LEU A 207 5.16 -13.46 -2.80
CA LEU A 207 4.70 -12.57 -3.86
C LEU A 207 5.34 -11.20 -3.66
N SER A 208 6.26 -10.86 -4.55
CA SER A 208 6.84 -9.51 -4.57
C SER A 208 5.74 -8.47 -4.73
N ASP A 209 5.75 -7.50 -3.83
CA ASP A 209 4.80 -6.37 -3.84
C ASP A 209 3.32 -6.80 -3.84
N GLY A 210 3.00 -7.93 -3.20
CA GLY A 210 1.66 -8.54 -3.22
C GLY A 210 0.55 -7.57 -2.84
N TYR A 211 0.73 -6.79 -1.78
CA TYR A 211 -0.25 -5.78 -1.34
C TYR A 211 -0.45 -4.66 -2.38
N TYR A 212 0.63 -4.22 -3.02
CA TYR A 212 0.58 -3.15 -4.02
C TYR A 212 -0.05 -3.57 -5.36
N ARG A 213 -0.50 -4.82 -5.48
CA ARG A 213 -1.23 -5.31 -6.65
C ARG A 213 -2.74 -5.13 -6.53
N VAL A 214 -3.24 -4.81 -5.35
CA VAL A 214 -4.66 -4.63 -5.09
C VAL A 214 -4.99 -3.13 -5.07
N PRO A 215 -5.75 -2.61 -6.04
CA PRO A 215 -6.12 -1.21 -6.08
C PRO A 215 -7.10 -0.86 -4.96
N LEU A 216 -7.04 0.38 -4.48
CA LEU A 216 -8.00 0.94 -3.54
C LEU A 216 -9.15 1.65 -4.27
N ASN A 217 -10.31 1.74 -3.62
CA ASN A 217 -11.35 2.66 -4.07
C ASN A 217 -11.07 4.09 -3.59
N SER A 218 -11.71 5.07 -4.21
CA SER A 218 -11.47 6.50 -3.96
C SER A 218 -11.74 6.94 -2.52
N ARG A 219 -12.77 6.38 -1.90
CA ARG A 219 -13.18 6.71 -0.52
C ARG A 219 -12.27 6.04 0.50
N GLY A 220 -11.96 4.76 0.29
CA GLY A 220 -11.06 4.00 1.16
C GLY A 220 -9.65 4.59 1.17
N ALA A 221 -9.15 4.99 0.02
CA ALA A 221 -7.82 5.59 -0.11
C ALA A 221 -7.63 6.84 0.75
N LEU A 222 -8.67 7.68 0.91
CA LEU A 222 -8.62 8.87 1.77
C LEU A 222 -8.39 8.54 3.24
N ASN A 223 -8.89 7.40 3.72
CA ASN A 223 -8.65 6.97 5.10
C ASN A 223 -7.17 6.58 5.35
N LEU A 224 -6.41 6.33 4.28
CA LEU A 224 -5.05 5.82 4.33
C LEU A 224 -4.00 6.86 3.90
N ALA A 225 -4.38 8.14 3.88
CA ALA A 225 -3.49 9.22 3.47
C ALA A 225 -2.33 9.43 4.44
N VAL A 226 -1.22 9.94 3.93
CA VAL A 226 0.04 10.14 4.65
C VAL A 226 0.55 11.55 4.40
N ALA A 227 1.06 12.22 5.44
CA ALA A 227 1.71 13.51 5.26
C ALA A 227 3.07 13.34 4.58
N MET A 228 3.28 13.99 3.44
CA MET A 228 4.58 14.00 2.77
C MET A 228 5.57 14.93 3.48
N PRO A 229 6.86 14.57 3.52
CA PRO A 229 7.90 15.53 3.84
C PRO A 229 7.86 16.67 2.82
N SER A 230 7.36 17.81 3.22
CA SER A 230 7.19 18.97 2.34
C SER A 230 7.54 20.26 3.07
N THR A 231 7.79 21.33 2.32
CA THR A 231 8.00 22.64 2.91
C THR A 231 6.73 23.12 3.62
N ARG A 232 6.87 23.90 4.69
CA ARG A 232 5.72 24.45 5.43
C ARG A 232 4.79 25.30 4.57
N ARG A 233 5.30 25.86 3.44
CA ARG A 233 4.52 26.73 2.54
C ARG A 233 3.55 25.96 1.63
N ALA A 234 3.86 24.71 1.31
CA ALA A 234 3.03 23.89 0.42
C ALA A 234 2.90 22.45 0.96
N PRO A 235 2.10 22.22 2.00
CA PRO A 235 1.94 20.90 2.58
C PRO A 235 1.29 19.94 1.56
N LEU A 236 1.94 18.81 1.34
CA LEU A 236 1.51 17.76 0.42
C LEU A 236 1.02 16.53 1.17
N VAL A 237 0.02 15.88 0.62
CA VAL A 237 -0.53 14.62 1.10
C VAL A 237 -0.34 13.56 0.03
N ALA A 238 0.25 12.44 0.42
CA ALA A 238 0.24 11.23 -0.38
C ALA A 238 -1.02 10.42 -0.06
N VAL A 239 -1.69 9.96 -1.10
CA VAL A 239 -2.86 9.07 -0.99
C VAL A 239 -2.53 7.78 -1.72
N PRO A 240 -2.56 6.61 -1.03
CA PRO A 240 -2.30 5.32 -1.65
C PRO A 240 -3.34 5.02 -2.74
N THR A 241 -2.88 4.55 -3.88
CA THR A 241 -3.73 4.05 -4.97
C THR A 241 -3.95 2.55 -4.89
N VAL A 242 -3.12 1.88 -4.11
CA VAL A 242 -3.09 0.44 -3.87
C VAL A 242 -3.02 0.15 -2.38
N LEU A 243 -3.26 -1.09 -1.96
CA LEU A 243 -3.22 -1.48 -0.55
C LEU A 243 -1.84 -1.20 0.04
N PRO A 244 -1.73 -0.39 1.10
CA PRO A 244 -0.46 -0.15 1.77
C PRO A 244 -0.15 -1.26 2.78
N ILE A 245 1.14 -1.53 2.98
CA ILE A 245 1.60 -2.39 4.07
C ILE A 245 1.34 -1.69 5.42
N GLY A 246 0.81 -2.42 6.39
CA GLY A 246 0.53 -1.92 7.75
C GLY A 246 -0.93 -1.53 8.00
N TRP A 247 -1.78 -1.58 6.96
CA TRP A 247 -3.22 -1.52 7.13
C TRP A 247 -3.78 -2.94 7.31
N LEU A 248 -4.60 -3.12 8.36
CA LEU A 248 -5.19 -4.39 8.78
C LEU A 248 -6.72 -4.38 8.61
#